data_5fb8022f7d1f8251731711ab2767ae77
#
_entry.id   5fb8022f7d1f8251731711ab2767ae77
#
_cell.length_a   1.000
_cell.length_b   1.000
_cell.length_c   1.000
_cell.angle_alpha   90.00
_cell.angle_beta   90.00
_cell.angle_gamma   90.00
#
_symmetry.space_group_name_H-M   'P 1'
#
loop_
_entity.id
_entity.type
_entity.pdbx_description
1 polymer ?
#
loop_
_entity_poly.entity_id
_entity_poly.type
_entity_poly.pdbx_seq_one_letter_code
_entity_poly.pdbx_strand_id
1 'polypeptide(L)'
;MKKLVITLSLIAVAALAFACKSGSAPAIGKVIKSGPAGNNLTVSLATSDGVLKHGNTEFTLSFTDVGGKPVDVGAVALTFHMPQMGTMQAMNDPATFTTTETPGVYRGKASIQMAGESQAKITYEGPAGRGETSFPVTVQ
;
A
#
# COMPACT_ATOMS: atom_id res chain seq x y z
N MET A 1 -28.35 -52.66 50.47
CA MET A 1 -27.03 -52.18 50.07
C MET A 1 -27.12 -51.74 48.64
N LYS A 2 -27.31 -50.49 48.40
CA LYS A 2 -27.38 -49.91 47.03
C LYS A 2 -26.12 -49.13 46.84
N LYS A 3 -25.28 -49.63 45.95
CA LYS A 3 -24.05 -48.93 45.54
C LYS A 3 -24.42 -47.87 44.55
N LEU A 4 -24.31 -46.63 44.97
CA LEU A 4 -24.49 -45.48 44.13
C LEU A 4 -23.19 -45.26 43.34
N VAL A 5 -23.22 -45.57 42.07
CA VAL A 5 -22.10 -45.28 41.15
C VAL A 5 -22.31 -43.86 40.64
N ILE A 6 -21.53 -42.96 41.17
CA ILE A 6 -21.48 -41.59 40.67
C ILE A 6 -20.55 -41.59 39.47
N THR A 7 -21.08 -41.61 38.29
CA THR A 7 -20.35 -41.36 37.05
C THR A 7 -20.07 -39.86 36.93
N LEU A 8 -18.88 -39.48 37.24
CA LEU A 8 -18.39 -38.12 37.05
C LEU A 8 -18.18 -37.90 35.57
N SER A 9 -19.14 -37.19 34.96
CA SER A 9 -19.07 -36.82 33.55
C SER A 9 -18.08 -35.65 33.42
N LEU A 10 -16.88 -35.97 32.96
CA LEU A 10 -15.84 -34.95 32.66
C LEU A 10 -16.23 -34.26 31.35
N ILE A 11 -16.88 -33.12 31.47
CA ILE A 11 -17.11 -32.24 30.30
C ILE A 11 -15.77 -31.59 29.93
N ALA A 12 -15.12 -32.15 28.94
CA ALA A 12 -13.99 -31.51 28.30
C ALA A 12 -14.53 -30.34 27.45
N VAL A 13 -14.45 -29.15 28.00
CA VAL A 13 -14.64 -27.92 27.24
C VAL A 13 -13.41 -27.76 26.33
N ALA A 14 -13.57 -28.22 25.10
CA ALA A 14 -12.61 -27.90 24.05
C ALA A 14 -12.74 -26.41 23.75
N ALA A 15 -11.87 -25.60 24.34
CA ALA A 15 -11.68 -24.23 23.94
C ALA A 15 -11.13 -24.23 22.51
N LEU A 16 -12.01 -24.08 21.53
CA LEU A 16 -11.61 -23.74 20.18
C LEU A 16 -11.00 -22.33 20.24
N ALA A 17 -9.70 -22.29 20.40
CA ALA A 17 -8.94 -21.09 20.12
C ALA A 17 -9.09 -20.83 18.60
N PHE A 18 -10.06 -20.02 18.24
CA PHE A 18 -10.02 -19.33 16.97
C PHE A 18 -8.77 -18.48 16.99
N ALA A 19 -7.66 -19.05 16.55
CA ALA A 19 -6.55 -18.26 16.09
C ALA A 19 -7.06 -17.45 14.91
N CYS A 20 -7.51 -16.23 15.19
CA CYS A 20 -7.62 -15.22 14.17
C CYS A 20 -6.22 -15.09 13.57
N LYS A 21 -5.99 -15.82 12.49
CA LYS A 21 -4.90 -15.56 11.61
C LYS A 21 -5.23 -14.23 10.97
N SER A 22 -4.95 -13.16 11.69
CA SER A 22 -4.88 -11.84 11.07
C SER A 22 -3.80 -11.99 10.02
N GLY A 23 -4.23 -12.15 8.75
CA GLY A 23 -3.32 -12.07 7.64
C GLY A 23 -2.57 -10.78 7.84
N SER A 24 -1.28 -10.87 8.18
CA SER A 24 -0.43 -9.71 8.26
C SER A 24 -0.50 -9.05 6.90
N ALA A 25 -1.18 -7.91 6.83
CA ALA A 25 -1.05 -7.02 5.69
C ALA A 25 0.45 -6.83 5.48
N PRO A 26 0.95 -6.93 4.23
CA PRO A 26 2.37 -6.71 4.01
C PRO A 26 2.73 -5.38 4.64
N ALA A 27 3.86 -5.34 5.33
CA ALA A 27 4.33 -4.13 5.98
C ALA A 27 4.65 -3.11 4.88
N ILE A 28 3.66 -2.32 4.51
CA ILE A 28 3.80 -1.27 3.49
C ILE A 28 4.53 -0.04 4.03
N GLY A 29 4.88 -0.06 5.31
CA GLY A 29 5.49 1.07 5.97
C GLY A 29 4.47 2.10 6.45
N LYS A 30 4.90 3.33 6.59
CA LYS A 30 4.05 4.45 6.99
C LYS A 30 3.49 5.15 5.76
N VAL A 31 2.16 5.27 5.70
CA VAL A 31 1.49 5.95 4.58
C VAL A 31 1.79 7.45 4.61
N ILE A 32 2.30 7.95 3.51
CA ILE A 32 2.53 9.39 3.29
C ILE A 32 1.26 10.03 2.76
N LYS A 33 0.66 9.41 1.76
CA LYS A 33 -0.52 9.93 1.08
C LYS A 33 -1.38 8.78 0.57
N SER A 34 -2.67 9.01 0.59
CA SER A 34 -3.66 8.08 0.07
C SER A 34 -4.75 8.87 -0.67
N GLY A 35 -5.29 8.30 -1.71
CA GLY A 35 -6.33 8.95 -2.49
C GLY A 35 -7.06 7.99 -3.42
N PRO A 36 -8.17 8.43 -4.02
CA PRO A 36 -8.91 7.61 -4.97
C PRO A 36 -8.09 7.38 -6.24
N ALA A 37 -8.13 6.16 -6.75
CA ALA A 37 -7.43 5.75 -7.97
C ALA A 37 -8.37 5.48 -9.15
N GLY A 38 -9.67 5.76 -9.01
CA GLY A 38 -10.69 5.34 -9.97
C GLY A 38 -11.08 3.87 -9.80
N ASN A 39 -12.13 3.44 -10.51
CA ASN A 39 -12.64 2.06 -10.46
C ASN A 39 -12.92 1.54 -9.02
N ASN A 40 -13.36 2.41 -8.13
CA ASN A 40 -13.57 2.13 -6.70
C ASN A 40 -12.31 1.65 -5.96
N LEU A 41 -11.14 2.02 -6.46
CA LEU A 41 -9.86 1.70 -5.86
C LEU A 41 -9.29 2.89 -5.10
N THR A 42 -8.55 2.59 -4.06
CA THR A 42 -7.73 3.55 -3.32
C THR A 42 -6.26 3.19 -3.52
N VAL A 43 -5.45 4.19 -3.81
CA VAL A 43 -4.00 4.04 -3.88
C VAL A 43 -3.36 4.71 -2.67
N SER A 44 -2.36 4.06 -2.10
CA SER A 44 -1.59 4.57 -0.96
C SER A 44 -0.11 4.55 -1.28
N LEU A 45 0.57 5.64 -1.02
CA LEU A 45 2.01 5.79 -1.11
C LEU A 45 2.60 5.76 0.29
N ALA A 46 3.56 4.87 0.54
CA ALA A 46 4.18 4.68 1.84
C ALA A 46 5.70 4.55 1.74
N THR A 47 6.39 4.96 2.78
CA THR A 47 7.82 4.72 2.97
C THR A 47 8.06 4.07 4.32
N SER A 48 9.25 3.57 4.58
CA SER A 48 9.58 2.94 5.85
C SER A 48 9.42 3.86 7.06
N ASP A 49 9.72 5.14 6.89
CA ASP A 49 9.69 6.16 7.95
C ASP A 49 8.55 7.19 7.82
N GLY A 50 7.79 7.14 6.73
CA GLY A 50 6.70 8.09 6.44
C GLY A 50 7.19 9.40 5.83
N VAL A 51 8.41 9.44 5.33
CA VAL A 51 9.02 10.62 4.73
C VAL A 51 9.54 10.27 3.33
N LEU A 52 9.18 11.09 2.36
CA LEU A 52 9.72 11.00 1.02
C LEU A 52 10.92 11.94 0.91
N LYS A 53 12.09 11.39 0.57
CA LYS A 53 13.36 12.14 0.55
C LYS A 53 13.86 12.32 -0.87
N HIS A 54 14.56 13.42 -1.11
CA HIS A 54 15.26 13.61 -2.37
C HIS A 54 16.45 12.64 -2.50
N GLY A 55 16.93 12.43 -3.70
CA GLY A 55 17.94 11.41 -4.03
C GLY A 55 17.28 10.06 -4.31
N ASN A 56 18.05 9.00 -4.17
CA ASN A 56 17.55 7.66 -4.36
C ASN A 56 16.60 7.28 -3.20
N THR A 57 15.35 7.08 -3.52
CA THR A 57 14.32 6.76 -2.54
C THR A 57 13.57 5.49 -2.92
N GLU A 58 13.20 4.71 -1.90
CA GLU A 58 12.34 3.55 -2.04
C GLU A 58 11.01 3.81 -1.36
N PHE A 59 9.95 3.33 -1.98
CA PHE A 59 8.60 3.49 -1.45
C PHE A 59 7.74 2.28 -1.85
N THR A 60 6.59 2.18 -1.23
CA THR A 60 5.59 1.16 -1.54
C THR A 60 4.33 1.84 -2.05
N LEU A 61 3.79 1.31 -3.13
CA LEU A 61 2.53 1.73 -3.70
C LEU A 61 1.54 0.56 -3.57
N SER A 62 0.40 0.80 -2.94
CA SER A 62 -0.62 -0.23 -2.76
C SER A 62 -1.96 0.24 -3.29
N PHE A 63 -2.67 -0.68 -3.95
CA PHE A 63 -4.02 -0.47 -4.44
C PHE A 63 -4.97 -1.38 -3.67
N THR A 64 -6.02 -0.79 -3.12
CA THR A 64 -7.02 -1.52 -2.33
C THR A 64 -8.43 -1.22 -2.84
N ASP A 65 -9.32 -2.18 -2.67
CA ASP A 65 -10.75 -2.00 -2.93
C ASP A 65 -11.45 -1.28 -1.77
N VAL A 66 -12.76 -1.12 -1.88
CA VAL A 66 -13.59 -0.47 -0.85
C VAL A 66 -13.58 -1.21 0.50
N GLY A 67 -13.25 -2.50 0.49
CA GLY A 67 -13.10 -3.33 1.69
C GLY A 67 -11.69 -3.32 2.28
N GLY A 68 -10.74 -2.58 1.67
CA GLY A 68 -9.36 -2.53 2.10
C GLY A 68 -8.50 -3.72 1.65
N LYS A 69 -9.00 -4.56 0.76
CA LYS A 69 -8.24 -5.69 0.20
C LYS A 69 -7.33 -5.23 -0.93
N PRO A 70 -6.08 -5.72 -0.97
CA PRO A 70 -5.21 -5.45 -2.10
C PRO A 70 -5.78 -5.97 -3.42
N VAL A 71 -5.66 -5.17 -4.47
CA VAL A 71 -6.14 -5.48 -5.82
C VAL A 71 -4.99 -5.36 -6.81
N ASP A 72 -4.76 -6.41 -7.57
CA ASP A 72 -3.81 -6.37 -8.68
C ASP A 72 -4.34 -5.47 -9.79
N VAL A 73 -3.62 -4.39 -10.06
CA VAL A 73 -3.97 -3.42 -11.11
C VAL A 73 -3.13 -3.58 -12.37
N GLY A 74 -2.24 -4.58 -12.41
CA GLY A 74 -1.38 -4.86 -13.55
C GLY A 74 -0.19 -3.92 -13.65
N ALA A 75 0.01 -3.31 -14.80
CA ALA A 75 1.10 -2.38 -15.03
C ALA A 75 0.87 -1.06 -14.31
N VAL A 76 1.87 -0.57 -13.58
CA VAL A 76 1.82 0.67 -12.82
C VAL A 76 2.95 1.58 -13.25
N ALA A 77 2.66 2.86 -13.38
CA ALA A 77 3.66 3.91 -13.58
C ALA A 77 3.42 5.04 -12.58
N LEU A 78 4.50 5.62 -12.09
CA LEU A 78 4.46 6.81 -11.24
C LEU A 78 5.57 7.76 -11.67
N THR A 79 5.24 9.03 -11.73
CA THR A 79 6.20 10.11 -11.98
C THR A 79 6.00 11.19 -10.93
N PHE A 80 7.07 11.58 -10.28
CA PHE A 80 7.08 12.77 -9.43
C PHE A 80 7.30 13.99 -10.32
N HIS A 81 6.29 14.81 -10.40
CA HIS A 81 6.29 16.02 -11.21
C HIS A 81 6.43 17.25 -10.32
N MET A 82 7.51 17.99 -10.51
CA MET A 82 7.70 19.29 -9.87
C MET A 82 7.39 20.36 -10.89
N PRO A 83 6.39 21.22 -10.66
CA PRO A 83 6.02 22.26 -11.60
C PRO A 83 7.11 23.32 -11.70
N GLN A 84 7.14 24.04 -12.83
CA GLN A 84 8.03 25.16 -13.03
C GLN A 84 7.80 26.22 -11.96
N MET A 85 8.89 26.65 -11.31
CA MET A 85 8.88 27.72 -10.32
C MET A 85 9.94 28.77 -10.65
N GLY A 86 9.51 30.00 -10.95
CA GLY A 86 10.42 31.09 -11.31
C GLY A 86 11.29 30.75 -12.52
N THR A 87 12.62 30.76 -12.33
CA THR A 87 13.61 30.41 -13.36
C THR A 87 13.89 28.92 -13.44
N MET A 88 13.37 28.12 -12.49
CA MET A 88 13.55 26.66 -12.47
C MET A 88 12.55 26.00 -13.41
N GLN A 89 13.07 25.15 -14.29
CA GLN A 89 12.23 24.37 -15.20
C GLN A 89 11.48 23.27 -14.43
N ALA A 90 10.34 22.84 -14.99
CA ALA A 90 9.63 21.69 -14.49
C ALA A 90 10.49 20.43 -14.57
N MET A 91 10.40 19.59 -13.55
CA MET A 91 11.13 18.32 -13.47
C MET A 91 10.16 17.14 -13.39
N ASN A 92 10.57 16.04 -14.00
CA ASN A 92 9.83 14.79 -13.97
C ASN A 92 10.80 13.67 -13.59
N ASP A 93 10.55 13.06 -12.45
CA ASP A 93 11.36 11.95 -11.94
C ASP A 93 10.51 10.67 -11.97
N PRO A 94 10.68 9.82 -13.00
CA PRO A 94 9.92 8.57 -13.10
C PRO A 94 10.42 7.54 -12.10
N ALA A 95 9.49 6.74 -11.59
CA ALA A 95 9.79 5.61 -10.73
C ALA A 95 9.83 4.31 -11.53
N THR A 96 10.58 3.34 -11.01
CA THR A 96 10.56 1.96 -11.47
C THR A 96 9.87 1.09 -10.42
N PHE A 97 9.13 0.06 -10.86
CA PHE A 97 8.38 -0.80 -9.98
C PHE A 97 8.76 -2.26 -10.11
N THR A 98 8.73 -2.96 -8.99
CA THR A 98 8.76 -4.41 -8.92
C THR A 98 7.53 -4.90 -8.17
N THR A 99 7.03 -6.06 -8.57
CA THR A 99 5.93 -6.71 -7.84
C THR A 99 6.42 -7.28 -6.52
N THR A 100 5.50 -7.45 -5.58
CA THR A 100 5.74 -8.12 -4.31
C THR A 100 4.96 -9.44 -4.27
N GLU A 101 5.09 -10.18 -3.18
CA GLU A 101 4.33 -11.40 -2.97
C GLU A 101 2.82 -11.15 -2.86
N THR A 102 2.43 -9.92 -2.53
CA THR A 102 1.02 -9.52 -2.44
C THR A 102 0.60 -8.81 -3.72
N PRO A 103 -0.36 -9.36 -4.49
CA PRO A 103 -0.93 -8.65 -5.63
C PRO A 103 -1.50 -7.29 -5.22
N GLY A 104 -1.26 -6.27 -6.03
CA GLY A 104 -1.71 -4.91 -5.72
C GLY A 104 -0.76 -4.10 -4.85
N VAL A 105 0.33 -4.69 -4.37
CA VAL A 105 1.39 -4.02 -3.62
C VAL A 105 2.67 -4.05 -4.45
N TYR A 106 3.21 -2.87 -4.73
CA TYR A 106 4.37 -2.67 -5.58
C TYR A 106 5.47 -1.96 -4.80
N ARG A 107 6.71 -2.38 -5.01
CA ARG A 107 7.87 -1.68 -4.50
C ARG A 107 8.39 -0.75 -5.58
N GLY A 108 8.46 0.53 -5.27
CA GLY A 108 8.94 1.56 -6.17
C GLY A 108 10.30 2.10 -5.77
N LYS A 109 11.05 2.53 -6.78
CA LYS A 109 12.32 3.25 -6.62
C LYS A 109 12.33 4.44 -7.56
N ALA A 110 12.76 5.57 -7.05
CA ALA A 110 12.95 6.78 -7.85
C ALA A 110 14.20 7.52 -7.41
N SER A 111 14.76 8.29 -8.32
CA SER A 111 15.79 9.26 -8.03
C SER A 111 15.17 10.65 -8.16
N ILE A 112 14.85 11.27 -7.02
CA ILE A 112 14.19 12.57 -6.98
C ILE A 112 15.24 13.66 -6.90
N GLN A 113 15.25 14.55 -7.87
CA GLN A 113 16.34 15.51 -8.05
C GLN A 113 16.33 16.63 -7.03
N MET A 114 15.13 17.02 -6.54
CA MET A 114 15.01 18.14 -5.61
C MET A 114 13.97 17.89 -4.54
N ALA A 115 14.27 18.43 -3.35
CA ALA A 115 13.30 18.58 -2.28
C ALA A 115 12.28 19.66 -2.62
N GLY A 116 11.08 19.54 -2.09
CA GLY A 116 10.00 20.48 -2.28
C GLY A 116 8.67 19.78 -2.58
N GLU A 117 7.69 20.56 -2.97
CA GLU A 117 6.38 20.02 -3.32
C GLU A 117 6.38 19.46 -4.74
N SER A 118 5.89 18.25 -4.88
CA SER A 118 5.78 17.54 -6.14
C SER A 118 4.38 16.93 -6.27
N GLN A 119 3.99 16.64 -7.51
CA GLN A 119 2.78 15.88 -7.80
C GLN A 119 3.18 14.43 -8.10
N ALA A 120 2.67 13.49 -7.32
CA ALA A 120 2.78 12.08 -7.64
C ALA A 120 1.69 11.74 -8.66
N LYS A 121 2.07 11.57 -9.92
CA LYS A 121 1.18 11.17 -11.01
C LYS A 121 1.26 9.67 -11.20
N ILE A 122 0.15 8.98 -10.98
CA ILE A 122 0.07 7.53 -10.98
C ILE A 122 -0.90 7.10 -12.07
N THR A 123 -0.46 6.14 -12.89
CA THR A 123 -1.30 5.47 -13.88
C THR A 123 -1.21 3.97 -13.72
N TYR A 124 -2.27 3.26 -14.04
CA TYR A 124 -2.27 1.81 -14.07
C TYR A 124 -3.15 1.29 -15.19
N GLU A 125 -2.83 0.08 -15.65
CA GLU A 125 -3.61 -0.63 -16.67
C GLU A 125 -3.47 -2.14 -16.45
N GLY A 126 -4.60 -2.81 -16.27
CA GLY A 126 -4.62 -4.25 -16.02
C GLY A 126 -6.02 -4.81 -15.80
N PRO A 127 -6.14 -5.93 -15.07
CA PRO A 127 -7.42 -6.63 -14.88
C PRO A 127 -8.51 -5.79 -14.23
N ALA A 128 -8.14 -4.85 -13.36
CA ALA A 128 -9.07 -3.93 -12.68
C ALA A 128 -9.49 -2.74 -13.56
N GLY A 129 -8.98 -2.63 -14.78
CA GLY A 129 -9.20 -1.54 -15.70
C GLY A 129 -8.01 -0.62 -15.83
N ARG A 130 -8.25 0.55 -16.40
CA ARG A 130 -7.27 1.62 -16.55
C ARG A 130 -7.67 2.79 -15.65
N GLY A 131 -6.70 3.39 -14.99
CA GLY A 131 -6.95 4.57 -14.17
C GLY A 131 -5.75 5.48 -14.10
N GLU A 132 -6.03 6.71 -13.73
CA GLU A 132 -5.03 7.75 -13.50
C GLU A 132 -5.43 8.54 -12.25
N THR A 133 -4.45 8.88 -11.44
CA THR A 133 -4.65 9.77 -10.30
C THR A 133 -3.39 10.58 -10.04
N SER A 134 -3.55 11.69 -9.35
CA SER A 134 -2.43 12.48 -8.87
C SER A 134 -2.74 13.11 -7.53
N PHE A 135 -1.75 13.26 -6.70
CA PHE A 135 -1.88 13.96 -5.44
C PHE A 135 -0.55 14.65 -5.06
N PRO A 136 -0.63 15.77 -4.31
CA PRO A 136 0.57 16.46 -3.87
C PRO A 136 1.32 15.65 -2.82
N VAL A 137 2.64 15.66 -2.90
CA VAL A 137 3.55 15.08 -1.92
C VAL A 137 4.66 16.07 -1.62
N THR A 138 5.18 16.03 -0.40
CA THR A 138 6.33 16.83 -0.01
C THR A 138 7.57 15.96 0.03
N VAL A 139 8.61 16.35 -0.69
CA VAL A 139 9.90 15.70 -0.71
C VAL A 139 10.87 16.50 0.18
N GLN A 140 11.51 15.82 1.13
CA GLN A 140 12.48 16.40 2.07
C GLN A 140 13.92 16.14 1.66
#